data_a59ecaa5711144c74703632baf046466
#
_entry.id   a59ecaa5711144c74703632baf046466
#
_cell.length_a   1.000
_cell.length_b   1.000
_cell.length_c   1.000
_cell.angle_alpha   90.00
_cell.angle_beta   90.00
_cell.angle_gamma   90.00
#
_symmetry.space_group_name_H-M   'P 1'
#
loop_
_entity.id
_entity.type
_entity.pdbx_description
1 polymer ?
#
loop_
_entity_poly.entity_id
_entity_poly.type
_entity_poly.pdbx_seq_one_letter_code
_entity_poly.pdbx_strand_id
1 'polypeptide(L)'
;MQSILYIFLPCKKVYPIGVTYLADFIHRRKPDVRQRILDLSLFPDAQRISAVRDAATEFKPDLVCFSWRDIQIFSPHEGDSSLEHAFNFYFASNPLKRIAASFAGVKQLYRYYSHIRAALSYPWLVAKEFPKAQIMIGGGAFTAFADQLIQKLPEGTIGILGEGEDAILKVIEGQSLEKERYILREGKTVRKGQQGSPALLDALTVDLPYLTSI
;
A
#
# COMPACT_ATOMS: atom_id res chain seq x y z
N MET A 1 6.71 -0.61 20.36
CA MET A 1 7.54 -0.60 19.13
C MET A 1 8.31 0.72 19.07
N GLN A 2 9.54 0.71 18.52
CA GLN A 2 10.42 1.88 18.54
C GLN A 2 10.83 2.37 17.14
N SER A 3 10.49 1.63 16.09
CA SER A 3 10.91 1.96 14.73
C SER A 3 9.87 1.57 13.68
N ILE A 4 9.54 2.49 12.78
CA ILE A 4 8.55 2.32 11.72
C ILE A 4 9.18 2.63 10.37
N LEU A 5 9.12 1.67 9.45
CA LEU A 5 9.45 1.87 8.05
C LEU A 5 8.15 1.96 7.24
N TYR A 6 7.88 3.13 6.68
CA TYR A 6 6.80 3.31 5.73
C TYR A 6 7.30 3.02 4.33
N ILE A 7 6.60 2.17 3.60
CA ILE A 7 6.91 1.84 2.21
C ILE A 7 5.73 2.30 1.34
N PHE A 8 5.96 3.35 0.56
CA PHE A 8 5.01 3.82 -0.42
C PHE A 8 5.16 2.98 -1.69
N LEU A 9 4.12 2.20 -2.01
CA LEU A 9 4.14 1.30 -3.15
C LEU A 9 4.15 2.09 -4.47
N PRO A 10 4.76 1.54 -5.54
CA PRO A 10 4.91 2.24 -6.79
C PRO A 10 3.58 2.72 -7.36
N CYS A 11 3.51 3.99 -7.67
CA CYS A 11 2.40 4.63 -8.36
C CYS A 11 2.93 5.67 -9.36
N LYS A 12 2.07 6.50 -9.94
CA LYS A 12 2.53 7.69 -10.65
C LYS A 12 3.39 8.55 -9.69
N LYS A 13 4.38 9.27 -10.22
CA LYS A 13 5.24 10.19 -9.43
C LYS A 13 4.39 11.27 -8.76
N VAL A 14 3.86 10.95 -7.59
CA VAL A 14 3.06 11.82 -6.74
C VAL A 14 3.66 11.75 -5.37
N TYR A 15 3.84 12.90 -4.75
CA TYR A 15 4.35 12.97 -3.38
C TYR A 15 3.48 12.13 -2.42
N PRO A 16 4.08 11.30 -1.53
CA PRO A 16 3.37 10.39 -0.64
C PRO A 16 2.72 11.11 0.55
N ILE A 17 1.87 12.10 0.28
CA ILE A 17 1.31 13.01 1.27
C ILE A 17 0.62 12.29 2.44
N GLY A 18 -0.14 11.22 2.17
CA GLY A 18 -0.82 10.47 3.23
C GLY A 18 0.15 9.78 4.19
N VAL A 19 1.26 9.24 3.67
CA VAL A 19 2.31 8.64 4.50
C VAL A 19 3.04 9.71 5.32
N THR A 20 3.26 10.89 4.73
CA THR A 20 3.90 12.01 5.42
C THR A 20 3.04 12.52 6.57
N TYR A 21 1.73 12.70 6.35
CA TYR A 21 0.80 13.07 7.43
C TYR A 21 0.75 12.03 8.54
N LEU A 22 0.74 10.75 8.18
CA LEU A 22 0.75 9.66 9.13
C LEU A 22 2.02 9.66 9.99
N ALA A 23 3.18 9.87 9.35
CA ALA A 23 4.45 9.97 10.06
C ALA A 23 4.49 11.20 10.99
N ASP A 24 3.97 12.36 10.56
CA ASP A 24 3.86 13.56 11.39
C ASP A 24 2.93 13.34 12.59
N PHE A 25 1.77 12.72 12.36
CA PHE A 25 0.83 12.37 13.43
C PHE A 25 1.48 11.51 14.51
N ILE A 26 2.24 10.49 14.12
CA ILE A 26 2.95 9.62 15.06
C ILE A 26 4.07 10.39 15.76
N HIS A 27 4.86 11.21 15.02
CA HIS A 27 5.94 11.98 15.62
C HIS A 27 5.45 12.89 16.74
N ARG A 28 4.34 13.58 16.55
CA ARG A 28 3.76 14.48 17.58
C ARG A 28 3.32 13.75 18.84
N ARG A 29 2.89 12.49 18.72
CA ARG A 29 2.40 11.68 19.86
C ARG A 29 3.45 10.80 20.48
N LYS A 30 4.42 10.39 19.69
CA LYS A 30 5.49 9.44 20.04
C LYS A 30 6.82 9.91 19.43
N PRO A 31 7.40 11.03 19.91
CA PRO A 31 8.61 11.61 19.34
C PRO A 31 9.83 10.67 19.41
N ASP A 32 9.83 9.72 20.33
CA ASP A 32 10.92 8.75 20.49
C ASP A 32 10.88 7.61 19.46
N VAL A 33 9.78 7.47 18.69
CA VAL A 33 9.65 6.47 17.64
C VAL A 33 10.42 6.91 16.42
N ARG A 34 11.44 6.14 16.04
CA ARG A 34 12.20 6.39 14.80
C ARG A 34 11.34 6.08 13.60
N GLN A 35 11.36 6.93 12.60
CA GLN A 35 10.55 6.78 11.41
C GLN A 35 11.38 7.00 10.15
N ARG A 36 11.09 6.19 9.10
CA ARG A 36 11.70 6.33 7.77
C ARG A 36 10.65 6.08 6.70
N ILE A 37 10.68 6.86 5.63
CA ILE A 37 9.81 6.67 4.46
C ILE A 37 10.67 6.21 3.29
N LEU A 38 10.24 5.12 2.64
CA LEU A 38 10.79 4.62 1.39
C LEU A 38 9.74 4.76 0.28
N ASP A 39 9.98 5.63 -0.67
CA ASP A 39 9.13 5.81 -1.85
C ASP A 39 9.65 4.94 -3.01
N LEU A 40 8.97 3.83 -3.28
CA LEU A 40 9.35 2.91 -4.36
C LEU A 40 9.07 3.47 -5.76
N SER A 41 8.33 4.57 -5.90
CA SER A 41 8.12 5.22 -7.20
C SER A 41 9.39 5.90 -7.73
N LEU A 42 10.34 6.17 -6.85
CA LEU A 42 11.64 6.77 -7.18
C LEU A 42 12.65 5.76 -7.73
N PHE A 43 12.37 4.46 -7.61
CA PHE A 43 13.28 3.39 -8.02
C PHE A 43 12.80 2.72 -9.32
N PRO A 44 13.73 2.38 -10.24
CA PRO A 44 13.41 1.49 -11.34
C PRO A 44 12.87 0.14 -10.85
N ASP A 45 11.98 -0.50 -11.62
CA ASP A 45 11.33 -1.75 -11.23
C ASP A 45 12.33 -2.83 -10.77
N ALA A 46 13.47 -2.95 -11.47
CA ALA A 46 14.51 -3.94 -11.16
C ALA A 46 15.22 -3.69 -9.80
N GLN A 47 15.16 -2.47 -9.28
CA GLN A 47 15.84 -2.09 -8.04
C GLN A 47 14.91 -2.05 -6.81
N ARG A 48 13.59 -2.12 -6.99
CA ARG A 48 12.64 -1.96 -5.89
C ARG A 48 12.76 -3.03 -4.81
N ILE A 49 12.99 -4.27 -5.20
CA ILE A 49 13.19 -5.39 -4.26
C ILE A 49 14.43 -5.18 -3.41
N SER A 50 15.56 -4.79 -4.03
CA SER A 50 16.78 -4.48 -3.27
C SER A 50 16.58 -3.25 -2.38
N ALA A 51 15.92 -2.19 -2.87
CA ALA A 51 15.66 -1.00 -2.07
C ALA A 51 14.85 -1.31 -0.79
N VAL A 52 13.83 -2.18 -0.87
CA VAL A 52 13.08 -2.62 0.32
C VAL A 52 13.97 -3.40 1.27
N ARG A 53 14.78 -4.35 0.75
CA ARG A 53 15.70 -5.16 1.55
C ARG A 53 16.74 -4.30 2.24
N ASP A 54 17.39 -3.41 1.51
CA ASP A 54 18.46 -2.55 2.02
C ASP A 54 17.93 -1.59 3.08
N ALA A 55 16.80 -0.94 2.82
CA ALA A 55 16.14 -0.06 3.78
C ALA A 55 15.76 -0.80 5.07
N ALA A 56 15.17 -2.01 4.97
CA ALA A 56 14.79 -2.79 6.14
C ALA A 56 16.01 -3.34 6.90
N THR A 57 17.07 -3.73 6.20
CA THR A 57 18.32 -4.21 6.81
C THR A 57 19.03 -3.11 7.59
N GLU A 58 19.13 -1.92 7.01
CA GLU A 58 19.77 -0.77 7.63
C GLU A 58 18.95 -0.23 8.81
N PHE A 59 17.65 -0.03 8.59
CA PHE A 59 16.78 0.62 9.57
C PHE A 59 16.32 -0.31 10.69
N LYS A 60 16.23 -1.63 10.45
CA LYS A 60 15.76 -2.67 11.41
C LYS A 60 14.41 -2.30 12.02
N PRO A 61 13.34 -2.19 11.23
CA PRO A 61 12.04 -1.76 11.72
C PRO A 61 11.37 -2.80 12.61
N ASP A 62 10.66 -2.34 13.65
CA ASP A 62 9.70 -3.19 14.39
C ASP A 62 8.37 -3.29 13.66
N LEU A 63 8.01 -2.24 12.91
CA LEU A 63 6.78 -2.14 12.13
C LEU A 63 7.10 -1.69 10.71
N VAL A 64 6.56 -2.41 9.72
CA VAL A 64 6.62 -2.03 8.30
C VAL A 64 5.21 -1.72 7.81
N CYS A 65 4.99 -0.48 7.41
CA CYS A 65 3.69 0.00 6.92
C CYS A 65 3.73 0.18 5.41
N PHE A 66 2.97 -0.62 4.67
CA PHE A 66 2.81 -0.46 3.22
C PHE A 66 1.64 0.47 2.91
N SER A 67 1.87 1.49 2.11
CA SER A 67 0.83 2.36 1.59
C SER A 67 0.54 2.04 0.13
N TRP A 68 -0.63 1.46 -0.12
CA TRP A 68 -1.11 1.15 -1.47
C TRP A 68 -2.20 2.14 -1.87
N ARG A 69 -1.78 3.23 -2.48
CA ARG A 69 -2.68 4.32 -2.84
C ARG A 69 -3.33 4.14 -4.20
N ASP A 70 -2.59 3.61 -5.17
CA ASP A 70 -2.96 3.67 -6.58
C ASP A 70 -4.09 2.71 -6.94
N ILE A 71 -5.33 3.21 -6.86
CA ILE A 71 -6.54 2.52 -7.34
C ILE A 71 -6.47 2.31 -8.87
N GLN A 72 -5.73 3.14 -9.58
CA GLN A 72 -5.60 3.09 -11.04
C GLN A 72 -4.93 1.81 -11.54
N ILE A 73 -4.26 1.06 -10.67
CA ILE A 73 -3.80 -0.30 -10.98
C ILE A 73 -4.97 -1.23 -11.31
N PHE A 74 -6.16 -0.95 -10.76
CA PHE A 74 -7.36 -1.77 -10.91
C PHE A 74 -8.37 -1.19 -11.89
N SER A 75 -8.16 0.02 -12.39
CA SER A 75 -9.08 0.69 -13.31
C SER A 75 -8.36 1.52 -14.36
N PRO A 76 -8.95 1.69 -15.56
CA PRO A 76 -8.44 2.60 -16.57
C PRO A 76 -8.29 4.02 -16.02
N HIS A 77 -7.22 4.69 -16.40
CA HIS A 77 -6.95 6.07 -16.00
C HIS A 77 -6.66 6.96 -17.22
N GLU A 78 -6.59 8.24 -17.00
CA GLU A 78 -6.28 9.22 -18.03
C GLU A 78 -4.99 8.88 -18.77
N GLY A 79 -5.07 8.79 -20.10
CA GLY A 79 -3.99 8.32 -20.96
C GLY A 79 -3.87 6.80 -21.09
N ASP A 80 -4.80 6.03 -20.51
CA ASP A 80 -4.89 4.59 -20.71
C ASP A 80 -5.82 4.28 -21.89
N SER A 81 -5.33 3.55 -22.87
CA SER A 81 -6.10 3.13 -24.06
C SER A 81 -7.10 2.00 -23.79
N SER A 82 -7.29 1.57 -22.55
CA SER A 82 -8.18 0.45 -22.21
C SER A 82 -9.61 0.68 -22.66
N LEU A 83 -10.14 1.89 -22.48
CA LEU A 83 -11.48 2.25 -22.95
C LEU A 83 -11.58 2.24 -24.48
N GLU A 84 -10.57 2.77 -25.18
CA GLU A 84 -10.50 2.73 -26.63
C GLU A 84 -10.47 1.27 -27.14
N HIS A 85 -9.68 0.42 -26.52
CA HIS A 85 -9.64 -1.01 -26.87
C HIS A 85 -10.97 -1.70 -26.59
N ALA A 86 -11.64 -1.39 -25.47
CA ALA A 86 -12.96 -1.92 -25.18
C ALA A 86 -13.99 -1.46 -26.23
N PHE A 87 -14.01 -0.17 -26.58
CA PHE A 87 -14.86 0.36 -27.65
C PHE A 87 -14.59 -0.32 -29.01
N ASN A 88 -13.33 -0.45 -29.39
CA ASN A 88 -12.96 -1.11 -30.65
C ASN A 88 -13.34 -2.60 -30.65
N PHE A 89 -13.25 -3.28 -29.51
CA PHE A 89 -13.67 -4.67 -29.38
C PHE A 89 -15.19 -4.86 -29.61
N TYR A 90 -16.00 -4.03 -28.93
CA TYR A 90 -17.47 -4.18 -28.98
C TYR A 90 -18.11 -3.56 -30.22
N PHE A 91 -17.62 -2.41 -30.67
CA PHE A 91 -18.34 -1.55 -31.63
C PHE A 91 -17.65 -1.37 -32.99
N ALA A 92 -16.38 -1.79 -33.17
CA ALA A 92 -15.74 -1.66 -34.45
C ALA A 92 -16.43 -2.56 -35.49
N SER A 93 -16.79 -2.00 -36.66
CA SER A 93 -17.34 -2.73 -37.79
C SER A 93 -16.29 -3.62 -38.49
N ASN A 94 -15.01 -3.24 -38.41
CA ASN A 94 -13.90 -3.99 -38.99
C ASN A 94 -13.43 -5.13 -38.05
N PRO A 95 -13.51 -6.41 -38.51
CA PRO A 95 -13.07 -7.54 -37.68
C PRO A 95 -11.59 -7.51 -37.30
N LEU A 96 -10.72 -6.96 -38.15
CA LEU A 96 -9.29 -6.82 -37.83
C LEU A 96 -9.04 -5.86 -36.66
N LYS A 97 -9.84 -4.77 -36.56
CA LYS A 97 -9.78 -3.88 -35.40
C LYS A 97 -10.22 -4.56 -34.12
N ARG A 98 -11.25 -5.42 -34.17
CA ARG A 98 -11.69 -6.22 -32.99
C ARG A 98 -10.60 -7.19 -32.53
N ILE A 99 -9.95 -7.88 -33.46
CA ILE A 99 -8.84 -8.78 -33.13
C ILE A 99 -7.69 -8.02 -32.49
N ALA A 100 -7.25 -6.90 -33.08
CA ALA A 100 -6.19 -6.05 -32.54
C ALA A 100 -6.54 -5.53 -31.15
N ALA A 101 -7.79 -5.10 -30.92
CA ALA A 101 -8.28 -4.65 -29.62
C ALA A 101 -8.28 -5.76 -28.57
N SER A 102 -8.60 -7.00 -28.95
CA SER A 102 -8.51 -8.16 -28.05
C SER A 102 -7.09 -8.42 -27.57
N PHE A 103 -6.11 -8.41 -28.46
CA PHE A 103 -4.70 -8.57 -28.08
C PHE A 103 -4.19 -7.42 -27.20
N ALA A 104 -4.58 -6.19 -27.51
CA ALA A 104 -4.24 -5.03 -26.70
C ALA A 104 -4.87 -5.12 -25.30
N GLY A 105 -6.12 -5.54 -25.20
CA GLY A 105 -6.81 -5.79 -23.93
C GLY A 105 -6.14 -6.87 -23.08
N VAL A 106 -5.75 -8.01 -23.69
CA VAL A 106 -5.00 -9.07 -22.98
C VAL A 106 -3.65 -8.56 -22.46
N LYS A 107 -2.92 -7.80 -23.29
CA LYS A 107 -1.65 -7.18 -22.87
C LYS A 107 -1.84 -6.23 -21.69
N GLN A 108 -2.90 -5.45 -21.69
CA GLN A 108 -3.23 -4.52 -20.62
C GLN A 108 -3.60 -5.24 -19.32
N LEU A 109 -4.43 -6.29 -19.41
CA LEU A 109 -4.75 -7.13 -18.25
C LEU A 109 -3.49 -7.79 -17.66
N TYR A 110 -2.60 -8.29 -18.50
CA TYR A 110 -1.32 -8.85 -18.04
C TYR A 110 -0.46 -7.80 -17.34
N ARG A 111 -0.43 -6.57 -17.84
CA ARG A 111 0.26 -5.44 -17.20
C ARG A 111 -0.31 -5.17 -15.80
N TYR A 112 -1.63 -5.05 -15.66
CA TYR A 112 -2.26 -4.85 -14.35
C TYR A 112 -1.95 -6.00 -13.40
N TYR A 113 -2.09 -7.22 -13.86
CA TYR A 113 -1.77 -8.41 -13.06
C TYR A 113 -0.31 -8.41 -12.58
N SER A 114 0.63 -8.06 -13.45
CA SER A 114 2.05 -7.99 -13.09
C SER A 114 2.33 -6.91 -12.03
N HIS A 115 1.70 -5.75 -12.13
CA HIS A 115 1.83 -4.69 -11.12
C HIS A 115 1.27 -5.10 -9.76
N ILE A 116 0.08 -5.71 -9.72
CA ILE A 116 -0.51 -6.24 -8.48
C ILE A 116 0.40 -7.30 -7.86
N ARG A 117 0.90 -8.22 -8.67
CA ARG A 117 1.80 -9.27 -8.22
C ARG A 117 3.11 -8.71 -7.66
N ALA A 118 3.67 -7.71 -8.31
CA ALA A 118 4.85 -7.01 -7.82
C ALA A 118 4.57 -6.32 -6.47
N ALA A 119 3.45 -5.58 -6.35
CA ALA A 119 3.06 -4.93 -5.09
C ALA A 119 2.89 -5.94 -3.94
N LEU A 120 2.29 -7.10 -4.21
CA LEU A 120 2.13 -8.17 -3.22
C LEU A 120 3.47 -8.83 -2.83
N SER A 121 4.49 -8.78 -3.69
CA SER A 121 5.78 -9.42 -3.38
C SER A 121 6.56 -8.72 -2.26
N TYR A 122 6.39 -7.41 -2.06
CA TYR A 122 7.12 -6.66 -1.03
C TYR A 122 6.74 -7.07 0.40
N PRO A 123 5.45 -7.19 0.78
CA PRO A 123 5.07 -7.73 2.10
C PRO A 123 5.61 -9.16 2.32
N TRP A 124 5.59 -10.01 1.30
CA TRP A 124 6.15 -11.36 1.39
C TRP A 124 7.67 -11.37 1.58
N LEU A 125 8.39 -10.44 0.92
CA LEU A 125 9.82 -10.25 1.14
C LEU A 125 10.10 -9.92 2.61
N VAL A 126 9.36 -8.93 3.15
CA VAL A 126 9.52 -8.50 4.55
C VAL A 126 9.19 -9.64 5.51
N ALA A 127 8.07 -10.34 5.33
CA ALA A 127 7.70 -11.47 6.18
C ALA A 127 8.75 -12.57 6.20
N LYS A 128 9.39 -12.83 5.05
CA LYS A 128 10.40 -13.87 4.91
C LYS A 128 11.75 -13.49 5.51
N GLU A 129 12.23 -12.29 5.22
CA GLU A 129 13.59 -11.85 5.59
C GLU A 129 13.64 -11.13 6.94
N PHE A 130 12.52 -10.55 7.38
CA PHE A 130 12.40 -9.82 8.65
C PHE A 130 11.22 -10.32 9.49
N PRO A 131 11.21 -11.60 9.93
CA PRO A 131 10.05 -12.23 10.55
C PRO A 131 9.65 -11.63 11.91
N LYS A 132 10.49 -10.78 12.50
CA LYS A 132 10.18 -10.06 13.75
C LYS A 132 9.42 -8.75 13.50
N ALA A 133 9.45 -8.24 12.27
CA ALA A 133 8.74 -7.01 11.94
C ALA A 133 7.24 -7.28 11.76
N GLN A 134 6.41 -6.52 12.45
CA GLN A 134 4.97 -6.53 12.20
C GLN A 134 4.69 -5.86 10.87
N ILE A 135 3.76 -6.41 10.09
CA ILE A 135 3.38 -5.84 8.79
C ILE A 135 2.00 -5.21 8.88
N MET A 136 1.89 -3.96 8.46
CA MET A 136 0.62 -3.27 8.21
C MET A 136 0.53 -2.85 6.75
N ILE A 137 -0.69 -2.80 6.23
CA ILE A 137 -0.96 -2.31 4.89
C ILE A 137 -2.24 -1.48 4.86
N GLY A 138 -2.23 -0.38 4.14
CA GLY A 138 -3.37 0.51 4.01
C GLY A 138 -3.32 1.29 2.69
N GLY A 139 -4.15 2.32 2.62
CA GLY A 139 -4.27 3.20 1.45
C GLY A 139 -5.49 2.90 0.59
N GLY A 140 -5.81 3.80 -0.34
CA GLY A 140 -7.07 3.77 -1.10
C GLY A 140 -7.28 2.48 -1.89
N ALA A 141 -6.26 1.99 -2.57
CA ALA A 141 -6.35 0.74 -3.33
C ALA A 141 -6.55 -0.48 -2.42
N PHE A 142 -5.85 -0.54 -1.30
CA PHE A 142 -6.06 -1.62 -0.34
C PHE A 142 -7.47 -1.56 0.24
N THR A 143 -7.95 -0.40 0.66
CA THR A 143 -9.30 -0.22 1.22
C THR A 143 -10.39 -0.68 0.25
N ALA A 144 -10.25 -0.37 -1.03
CA ALA A 144 -11.23 -0.74 -2.06
C ALA A 144 -11.31 -2.26 -2.31
N PHE A 145 -10.21 -2.99 -2.12
CA PHE A 145 -10.10 -4.43 -2.45
C PHE A 145 -9.58 -5.26 -1.27
N ALA A 146 -9.83 -4.82 -0.04
CA ALA A 146 -9.24 -5.40 1.16
C ALA A 146 -9.53 -6.89 1.33
N ASP A 147 -10.77 -7.33 1.09
CA ASP A 147 -11.18 -8.73 1.23
C ASP A 147 -10.43 -9.68 0.30
N GLN A 148 -10.15 -9.21 -0.91
CA GLN A 148 -9.40 -9.99 -1.91
C GLN A 148 -7.89 -9.93 -1.64
N LEU A 149 -7.38 -8.76 -1.26
CA LEU A 149 -5.95 -8.54 -1.08
C LEU A 149 -5.42 -9.20 0.19
N ILE A 150 -6.17 -9.14 1.30
CA ILE A 150 -5.74 -9.74 2.56
C ILE A 150 -5.49 -11.25 2.45
N GLN A 151 -6.23 -11.93 1.56
CA GLN A 151 -6.06 -13.36 1.30
C GLN A 151 -4.73 -13.71 0.62
N LYS A 152 -4.10 -12.72 -0.01
CA LYS A 152 -2.86 -12.87 -0.78
C LYS A 152 -1.63 -12.34 -0.04
N LEU A 153 -1.82 -11.77 1.14
CA LEU A 153 -0.76 -11.21 1.98
C LEU A 153 -0.23 -12.26 2.98
N PRO A 154 0.95 -12.04 3.56
CA PRO A 154 1.45 -12.87 4.66
C PRO A 154 0.46 -12.97 5.81
N GLU A 155 0.43 -14.10 6.48
CA GLU A 155 -0.38 -14.29 7.69
C GLU A 155 0.05 -13.30 8.77
N GLY A 156 -0.91 -12.80 9.57
CA GLY A 156 -0.64 -11.80 10.59
C GLY A 156 -0.48 -10.36 10.05
N THR A 157 -0.61 -10.15 8.73
CA THR A 157 -0.64 -8.79 8.17
C THR A 157 -1.90 -8.08 8.61
N ILE A 158 -1.76 -6.88 9.17
CA ILE A 158 -2.87 -6.01 9.57
C ILE A 158 -3.21 -5.09 8.39
N GLY A 159 -4.40 -5.25 7.84
CA GLY A 159 -4.93 -4.35 6.82
C GLY A 159 -5.75 -3.23 7.46
N ILE A 160 -5.50 -1.98 7.10
CA ILE A 160 -6.23 -0.82 7.59
C ILE A 160 -7.18 -0.32 6.51
N LEU A 161 -8.44 -0.07 6.93
CA LEU A 161 -9.52 0.36 6.05
C LEU A 161 -9.79 1.86 6.27
N GLY A 162 -9.35 2.69 5.33
CA GLY A 162 -9.45 4.14 5.43
C GLY A 162 -8.21 4.77 6.07
N GLU A 163 -8.44 5.64 7.05
CA GLU A 163 -7.38 6.37 7.77
C GLU A 163 -6.65 5.45 8.75
N GLY A 164 -5.34 5.63 8.88
CA GLY A 164 -4.48 4.70 9.60
C GLY A 164 -3.88 5.24 10.90
N GLU A 165 -4.11 6.50 11.23
CA GLU A 165 -3.44 7.24 12.28
C GLU A 165 -3.61 6.59 13.65
N ASP A 166 -4.86 6.40 14.06
CA ASP A 166 -5.18 5.80 15.37
C ASP A 166 -4.82 4.32 15.40
N ALA A 167 -5.01 3.61 14.28
CA ALA A 167 -4.67 2.19 14.20
C ALA A 167 -3.17 1.95 14.37
N ILE A 168 -2.32 2.75 13.71
CA ILE A 168 -0.85 2.64 13.87
C ILE A 168 -0.44 3.02 15.28
N LEU A 169 -0.99 4.10 15.86
CA LEU A 169 -0.70 4.50 17.24
C LEU A 169 -0.99 3.37 18.22
N LYS A 170 -2.15 2.72 18.10
CA LYS A 170 -2.52 1.57 18.94
C LYS A 170 -1.59 0.38 18.77
N VAL A 171 -1.17 0.08 17.54
CA VAL A 171 -0.20 -0.99 17.29
C VAL A 171 1.15 -0.67 17.95
N ILE A 172 1.63 0.57 17.87
CA ILE A 172 2.85 1.01 18.56
C ILE A 172 2.74 0.82 20.07
N GLU A 173 1.58 1.13 20.63
CA GLU A 173 1.29 1.05 22.07
C GLU A 173 0.94 -0.37 22.54
N GLY A 174 0.80 -1.33 21.64
CA GLY A 174 0.37 -2.70 21.97
C GLY A 174 -1.09 -2.80 22.40
N GLN A 175 -1.92 -1.85 21.97
CA GLN A 175 -3.35 -1.79 22.30
C GLN A 175 -4.19 -2.60 21.31
N SER A 176 -5.41 -2.93 21.72
CA SER A 176 -6.38 -3.63 20.88
C SER A 176 -6.89 -2.76 19.72
N LEU A 177 -7.01 -3.38 18.55
CA LEU A 177 -7.57 -2.76 17.34
C LEU A 177 -9.09 -2.97 17.19
N GLU A 178 -9.78 -3.60 18.14
CA GLU A 178 -11.20 -3.99 17.97
C GLU A 178 -12.14 -2.84 17.61
N LYS A 179 -11.80 -1.63 18.04
CA LYS A 179 -12.57 -0.41 17.75
C LYS A 179 -12.14 0.29 16.45
N GLU A 180 -11.09 -0.21 15.79
CA GLU A 180 -10.55 0.37 14.56
C GLU A 180 -11.13 -0.30 13.31
N ARG A 181 -10.98 0.37 12.18
CA ARG A 181 -11.34 -0.17 10.87
C ARG A 181 -10.17 -0.98 10.32
N TYR A 182 -10.10 -2.26 10.70
CA TYR A 182 -9.03 -3.14 10.23
C TYR A 182 -9.58 -4.46 9.67
N ILE A 183 -8.73 -5.15 8.96
CA ILE A 183 -8.91 -6.52 8.49
C ILE A 183 -7.63 -7.32 8.78
N LEU A 184 -7.78 -8.50 9.34
CA LEU A 184 -6.66 -9.37 9.70
C LEU A 184 -7.00 -10.80 9.30
N ARG A 185 -6.04 -11.48 8.66
CA ARG A 185 -6.16 -12.90 8.36
C ARG A 185 -5.39 -13.74 9.38
N GLU A 186 -6.10 -14.65 10.04
CA GLU A 186 -5.56 -15.65 10.96
C GLU A 186 -5.90 -17.05 10.39
N GLY A 187 -4.94 -17.68 9.73
CA GLY A 187 -5.17 -18.93 9.02
C GLY A 187 -6.22 -18.79 7.91
N LYS A 188 -7.35 -19.53 8.06
CA LYS A 188 -8.49 -19.46 7.13
C LYS A 188 -9.54 -18.41 7.51
N THR A 189 -9.44 -17.81 8.69
CA THR A 189 -10.41 -16.85 9.22
C THR A 189 -9.95 -15.42 8.91
N VAL A 190 -10.92 -14.57 8.59
CA VAL A 190 -10.69 -13.14 8.44
C VAL A 190 -11.45 -12.42 9.54
N ARG A 191 -10.73 -11.72 10.40
CA ARG A 191 -11.30 -10.84 11.43
C ARG A 191 -11.39 -9.43 10.89
N LYS A 192 -12.50 -8.75 11.16
CA LYS A 192 -12.69 -7.33 10.83
C LYS A 192 -13.04 -6.59 12.11
N GLY A 193 -12.43 -5.44 12.31
CA GLY A 193 -12.82 -4.51 13.37
C GLY A 193 -14.14 -3.82 13.08
N GLN A 194 -14.70 -3.22 14.11
CA GLN A 194 -15.89 -2.37 13.97
C GLN A 194 -15.54 -1.09 13.19
N GLN A 195 -16.57 -0.45 12.61
CA GLN A 195 -16.39 0.87 12.00
C GLN A 195 -16.04 1.89 13.08
N GLY A 196 -14.76 2.24 13.20
CA GLY A 196 -14.34 3.39 14.00
C GLY A 196 -14.82 4.70 13.38
N SER A 197 -14.97 5.74 14.18
CA SER A 197 -15.09 7.10 13.66
C SER A 197 -13.77 7.49 12.99
N PRO A 198 -13.78 8.28 11.89
CA PRO A 198 -12.56 8.81 11.34
C PRO A 198 -11.84 9.65 12.40
N ALA A 199 -10.49 9.57 12.43
CA ALA A 199 -9.69 10.43 13.27
C ALA A 199 -10.03 11.89 12.98
N LEU A 200 -10.23 12.70 14.03
CA LEU A 200 -10.27 14.15 13.87
C LEU A 200 -8.88 14.61 13.43
N LEU A 201 -8.76 14.91 12.16
CA LEU A 201 -7.58 15.53 11.59
C LEU A 201 -7.56 17.00 12.04
N ASP A 202 -7.06 17.25 13.25
CA ASP A 202 -6.73 18.60 13.67
C ASP A 202 -5.72 19.20 12.70
N ALA A 203 -5.80 20.52 12.47
CA ALA A 203 -4.98 21.24 11.51
C ALA A 203 -3.51 20.78 11.55
N LEU A 204 -3.14 19.94 10.59
CA LEU A 204 -1.82 19.34 10.50
C LEU A 204 -0.87 20.35 9.85
N THR A 205 -0.01 20.96 10.66
CA THR A 205 1.21 21.57 10.16
C THR A 205 2.26 20.47 10.09
N VAL A 206 2.71 20.13 8.89
CA VAL A 206 3.73 19.10 8.68
C VAL A 206 5.11 19.70 8.92
N ASP A 207 5.84 19.17 9.90
CA ASP A 207 7.25 19.51 10.13
C ASP A 207 8.12 18.41 9.53
N LEU A 208 8.71 18.69 8.35
CA LEU A 208 9.46 17.72 7.55
C LEU A 208 10.90 17.41 8.01
N PRO A 209 11.60 18.24 8.85
CA PRO A 209 13.01 18.01 9.17
C PRO A 209 13.34 16.66 9.81
N TYR A 210 12.38 16.01 10.47
CA TYR A 210 12.61 14.70 11.09
C TYR A 210 12.39 13.51 10.13
N LEU A 211 11.85 13.75 8.94
CA LEU A 211 11.68 12.72 7.92
C LEU A 211 12.98 12.61 7.12
N THR A 212 13.76 11.58 7.40
CA THR A 212 14.84 11.19 6.52
C THR A 212 14.25 10.57 5.26
N SER A 213 14.11 11.38 4.22
CA SER A 213 13.84 10.88 2.87
C SER A 213 15.11 10.25 2.30
N ILE A 214 14.96 9.14 1.66
CA ILE A 214 15.94 8.55 0.78
C ILE A 214 15.58 8.93 -0.64
#